data_4408de138913d65b316c417b00fc0596
#
_entry.id   4408de138913d65b316c417b00fc0596
#
_cell.length_a   1.000
_cell.length_b   1.000
_cell.length_c   1.000
_cell.angle_alpha   90.00
_cell.angle_beta   90.00
_cell.angle_gamma   90.00
#
_symmetry.space_group_name_H-M   'P 1'
#
loop_
_entity.id
_entity.type
_entity.pdbx_description
1 polymer ?
#
loop_
_entity_poly.entity_id
_entity_poly.type
_entity_poly.pdbx_seq_one_letter_code
_entity_poly.pdbx_strand_id
1 'polypeptide(L)'
;NEIKDNDIFVITQKIVSKSEGMERDLNKYEFEDLIKSETKQIIRKRGDLIIAKTKHGFICANAGIDKSNIEKNKALLLPEDPNKSAHKFRSQIETASGKRVAVVISDTFGRAWRKGQVNFAIGSSGISPITNYIGKYDSFNNELFATEIATIDEIASAAELVMEKSIDIPIAIIRGLKYESSNENAEILIRDDQEDFFL
;
A
#
# COMPACT_ATOMS: atom_id res chain seq x y z
N ASN A 1 18.43 9.22 13.11
CA ASN A 1 18.42 10.25 12.06
C ASN A 1 17.37 11.29 12.39
N GLU A 2 17.71 12.59 12.24
CA GLU A 2 16.78 13.70 12.44
C GLU A 2 15.74 13.72 11.31
N ILE A 3 14.48 13.95 11.66
CA ILE A 3 13.37 14.11 10.69
C ILE A 3 13.48 15.49 10.04
N LYS A 4 13.27 15.54 8.72
CA LYS A 4 13.32 16.78 7.94
C LYS A 4 11.98 17.04 7.25
N ASP A 5 11.75 18.30 6.90
CA ASP A 5 10.61 18.66 6.07
C ASP A 5 10.64 17.92 4.73
N ASN A 6 9.48 17.45 4.31
CA ASN A 6 9.24 16.64 3.10
C ASN A 6 9.88 15.24 3.12
N ASP A 7 10.25 14.70 4.28
CA ASP A 7 10.53 13.27 4.41
C ASP A 7 9.26 12.47 4.13
N ILE A 8 9.40 11.35 3.42
CA ILE A 8 8.31 10.42 3.17
C ILE A 8 8.60 9.15 3.95
N PHE A 9 7.74 8.82 4.91
CA PHE A 9 7.81 7.59 5.68
C PHE A 9 7.04 6.50 4.96
N VAL A 10 7.74 5.43 4.57
CA VAL A 10 7.10 4.21 4.05
C VAL A 10 7.07 3.17 5.15
N ILE A 11 5.88 2.73 5.50
CA ILE A 11 5.62 1.83 6.64
C ILE A 11 5.00 0.55 6.10
N THR A 12 5.56 -0.63 6.44
CA THR A 12 4.92 -1.90 6.07
C THR A 12 3.58 -2.08 6.78
N GLN A 13 2.59 -2.57 6.06
CA GLN A 13 1.27 -2.87 6.64
C GLN A 13 1.34 -3.78 7.87
N LYS A 14 2.32 -4.69 7.94
CA LYS A 14 2.41 -5.67 9.02
C LYS A 14 2.48 -5.04 10.41
N ILE A 15 3.32 -4.00 10.59
CA ILE A 15 3.41 -3.33 11.90
C ILE A 15 2.17 -2.49 12.19
N VAL A 16 1.54 -1.93 11.15
CA VAL A 16 0.28 -1.19 11.28
C VAL A 16 -0.82 -2.13 11.75
N SER A 17 -1.04 -3.23 11.03
CA SER A 17 -2.04 -4.25 11.36
C SER A 17 -1.83 -4.83 12.76
N LYS A 18 -0.59 -5.11 13.16
CA LYS A 18 -0.28 -5.57 14.52
C LYS A 18 -0.66 -4.53 15.57
N SER A 19 -0.35 -3.26 15.33
CA SER A 19 -0.68 -2.16 16.25
C SER A 19 -2.19 -1.93 16.38
N GLU A 20 -2.97 -2.36 15.41
CA GLU A 20 -4.43 -2.27 15.38
C GLU A 20 -5.12 -3.57 15.85
N GLY A 21 -4.37 -4.60 16.27
CA GLY A 21 -4.92 -5.85 16.74
C GLY A 21 -5.56 -6.71 15.65
N MET A 22 -5.09 -6.57 14.40
CA MET A 22 -5.60 -7.29 13.24
C MET A 22 -5.08 -8.74 13.14
N GLU A 23 -4.40 -9.22 14.15
CA GLU A 23 -3.99 -10.63 14.26
C GLU A 23 -5.21 -11.54 14.54
N ARG A 24 -5.21 -12.71 13.94
CA ARG A 24 -6.21 -13.78 14.15
C ARG A 24 -5.53 -15.09 14.50
N ASP A 25 -6.07 -15.79 15.49
CA ASP A 25 -5.60 -17.10 15.94
C ASP A 25 -6.20 -18.21 15.08
N LEU A 26 -5.39 -18.90 14.30
CA LEU A 26 -5.82 -19.99 13.41
C LEU A 26 -6.21 -21.28 14.16
N ASN A 27 -6.04 -21.34 15.46
CA ASN A 27 -6.67 -22.39 16.29
C ASN A 27 -8.17 -22.11 16.54
N LYS A 28 -8.62 -20.87 16.33
CA LYS A 28 -10.02 -20.43 16.57
C LYS A 28 -10.76 -20.12 15.29
N TYR A 29 -10.05 -19.80 14.21
CA TYR A 29 -10.62 -19.38 12.93
C TYR A 29 -10.04 -20.21 11.80
N GLU A 30 -10.92 -20.75 10.95
CA GLU A 30 -10.48 -21.37 9.69
C GLU A 30 -9.95 -20.29 8.73
N PHE A 31 -8.81 -20.57 8.11
CA PHE A 31 -8.16 -19.60 7.22
C PHE A 31 -9.03 -19.22 6.02
N GLU A 32 -9.77 -20.18 5.46
CA GLU A 32 -10.71 -19.90 4.36
C GLU A 32 -11.85 -18.97 4.77
N ASP A 33 -12.33 -19.07 6.01
CA ASP A 33 -13.40 -18.19 6.50
C ASP A 33 -12.89 -16.77 6.75
N LEU A 34 -11.64 -16.62 7.18
CA LEU A 34 -10.99 -15.31 7.23
C LEU A 34 -10.87 -14.69 5.84
N ILE A 35 -10.44 -15.47 4.83
CA ILE A 35 -10.39 -14.98 3.43
C ILE A 35 -11.78 -14.54 2.98
N LYS A 36 -12.82 -15.35 3.22
CA LYS A 36 -14.19 -14.98 2.84
C LYS A 36 -14.64 -13.70 3.53
N SER A 37 -14.32 -13.55 4.83
CA SER A 37 -14.70 -12.36 5.60
C SER A 37 -14.06 -11.06 5.10
N GLU A 38 -12.88 -11.12 4.48
CA GLU A 38 -12.16 -9.97 3.93
C GLU A 38 -12.37 -9.78 2.41
N THR A 39 -13.09 -10.70 1.77
CA THR A 39 -13.35 -10.71 0.32
C THR A 39 -14.68 -10.03 -0.02
N LYS A 40 -14.64 -9.05 -0.92
CA LYS A 40 -15.82 -8.50 -1.60
C LYS A 40 -16.22 -9.37 -2.80
N GLN A 41 -15.22 -9.82 -3.58
CA GLN A 41 -15.43 -10.62 -4.77
C GLN A 41 -14.24 -11.56 -5.01
N ILE A 42 -14.50 -12.81 -5.35
CA ILE A 42 -13.47 -13.74 -5.82
C ILE A 42 -13.27 -13.53 -7.32
N ILE A 43 -12.06 -13.15 -7.72
CA ILE A 43 -11.70 -12.95 -9.13
C ILE A 43 -11.27 -14.28 -9.76
N ARG A 44 -10.40 -15.05 -9.06
CA ARG A 44 -9.91 -16.35 -9.55
C ARG A 44 -9.46 -17.24 -8.40
N LYS A 45 -9.68 -18.54 -8.55
CA LYS A 45 -9.14 -19.57 -7.65
C LYS A 45 -8.34 -20.58 -8.46
N ARG A 46 -7.15 -20.96 -7.93
CA ARG A 46 -6.32 -22.03 -8.49
C ARG A 46 -5.66 -22.82 -7.34
N GLY A 47 -6.15 -24.02 -7.07
CA GLY A 47 -5.77 -24.74 -5.84
C GLY A 47 -6.14 -23.92 -4.61
N ASP A 48 -5.20 -23.75 -3.69
CA ASP A 48 -5.39 -22.98 -2.45
C ASP A 48 -5.18 -21.47 -2.63
N LEU A 49 -4.71 -21.05 -3.81
CA LEU A 49 -4.51 -19.64 -4.11
C LEU A 49 -5.83 -19.02 -4.57
N ILE A 50 -6.27 -18.00 -3.86
CA ILE A 50 -7.46 -17.19 -4.18
C ILE A 50 -6.99 -15.79 -4.52
N ILE A 51 -7.31 -15.31 -5.72
CA ILE A 51 -7.20 -13.89 -6.06
C ILE A 51 -8.56 -13.28 -5.82
N ALA A 52 -8.60 -12.30 -4.94
CA ALA A 52 -9.84 -11.68 -4.50
C ALA A 52 -9.74 -10.15 -4.52
N LYS A 53 -10.86 -9.50 -4.79
CA LYS A 53 -11.07 -8.10 -4.49
C LYS A 53 -11.42 -8.00 -3.01
N THR A 54 -10.61 -7.28 -2.25
CA THR A 54 -10.81 -7.08 -0.81
C THR A 54 -11.95 -6.12 -0.51
N LYS A 55 -12.35 -6.00 0.75
CA LYS A 55 -13.27 -4.96 1.21
C LYS A 55 -12.78 -3.54 0.89
N HIS A 56 -11.46 -3.35 0.90
CA HIS A 56 -10.81 -2.08 0.57
C HIS A 56 -10.78 -1.79 -0.94
N GLY A 57 -11.07 -2.81 -1.79
CA GLY A 57 -10.99 -2.69 -3.25
C GLY A 57 -9.69 -3.22 -3.87
N PHE A 58 -8.68 -3.60 -3.09
CA PHE A 58 -7.44 -4.16 -3.61
C PHE A 58 -7.66 -5.55 -4.22
N ILE A 59 -7.03 -5.83 -5.36
CA ILE A 59 -7.02 -7.17 -5.97
C ILE A 59 -5.69 -7.84 -5.63
N CYS A 60 -5.75 -8.83 -4.74
CA CYS A 60 -4.55 -9.50 -4.24
C CYS A 60 -4.81 -10.96 -3.86
N ALA A 61 -3.73 -11.68 -3.54
CA ALA A 61 -3.80 -13.06 -3.09
C ALA A 61 -4.40 -13.16 -1.69
N ASN A 62 -5.30 -14.12 -1.49
CA ASN A 62 -5.90 -14.47 -0.21
C ASN A 62 -6.48 -13.26 0.56
N ALA A 63 -7.06 -12.31 -0.18
CA ALA A 63 -7.61 -11.05 0.35
C ALA A 63 -6.61 -10.24 1.19
N GLY A 64 -5.31 -10.32 0.90
CA GLY A 64 -4.25 -9.61 1.63
C GLY A 64 -3.92 -10.22 3.00
N ILE A 65 -4.50 -11.38 3.35
CA ILE A 65 -4.20 -12.04 4.62
C ILE A 65 -2.85 -12.73 4.54
N ASP A 66 -1.95 -12.35 5.44
CA ASP A 66 -0.59 -12.86 5.50
C ASP A 66 -0.38 -13.84 6.66
N LYS A 67 0.47 -14.83 6.42
CA LYS A 67 0.97 -15.79 7.41
C LYS A 67 2.50 -15.75 7.55
N SER A 68 3.15 -14.82 6.88
CA SER A 68 4.61 -14.65 6.93
C SER A 68 5.04 -13.64 7.99
N ASN A 69 6.21 -13.84 8.60
CA ASN A 69 6.76 -12.97 9.64
C ASN A 69 5.82 -12.71 10.83
N ILE A 70 5.05 -13.73 11.19
CA ILE A 70 4.18 -13.77 12.37
C ILE A 70 4.37 -15.09 13.10
N GLU A 71 3.87 -15.18 14.32
CA GLU A 71 3.90 -16.42 15.11
C GLU A 71 3.16 -17.56 14.38
N LYS A 72 3.60 -18.80 14.63
CA LYS A 72 2.90 -19.99 14.13
C LYS A 72 1.43 -19.96 14.58
N ASN A 73 0.54 -20.43 13.73
CA ASN A 73 -0.90 -20.46 13.96
C ASN A 73 -1.57 -19.08 14.08
N LYS A 74 -0.94 -18.04 13.58
CA LYS A 74 -1.57 -16.71 13.44
C LYS A 74 -1.70 -16.33 11.97
N ALA A 75 -2.67 -15.49 11.68
CA ALA A 75 -2.87 -14.78 10.42
C ALA A 75 -2.99 -13.28 10.71
N LEU A 76 -2.52 -12.45 9.78
CA LEU A 76 -2.58 -11.00 9.89
C LEU A 76 -3.44 -10.45 8.75
N LEU A 77 -4.51 -9.77 9.11
CA LEU A 77 -5.38 -9.07 8.19
C LEU A 77 -4.78 -7.71 7.84
N LEU A 78 -5.23 -7.11 6.74
CA LEU A 78 -4.91 -5.71 6.44
C LEU A 78 -5.43 -4.77 7.53
N PRO A 79 -4.86 -3.55 7.68
CA PRO A 79 -5.43 -2.51 8.54
C PRO A 79 -6.89 -2.25 8.15
N GLU A 80 -7.74 -1.90 9.12
CA GLU A 80 -9.16 -1.65 8.86
C GLU A 80 -9.36 -0.51 7.84
N ASP A 81 -8.60 0.56 7.98
CA ASP A 81 -8.54 1.70 7.07
C ASP A 81 -7.10 2.20 6.94
N PRO A 82 -6.36 1.73 5.92
CA PRO A 82 -4.95 2.10 5.76
C PRO A 82 -4.71 3.60 5.56
N ASN A 83 -5.65 4.32 4.92
CA ASN A 83 -5.52 5.76 4.71
C ASN A 83 -5.67 6.53 6.03
N LYS A 84 -6.62 6.14 6.86
CA LYS A 84 -6.80 6.70 8.20
C LYS A 84 -5.59 6.41 9.10
N SER A 85 -5.02 5.22 9.00
CA SER A 85 -3.79 4.85 9.69
C SER A 85 -2.60 5.70 9.23
N ALA A 86 -2.44 5.91 7.92
CA ALA A 86 -1.41 6.80 7.36
C ALA A 86 -1.58 8.23 7.88
N HIS A 87 -2.80 8.74 7.91
CA HIS A 87 -3.09 10.08 8.46
C HIS A 87 -2.76 10.19 9.95
N LYS A 88 -3.10 9.18 10.74
CA LYS A 88 -2.77 9.12 12.18
C LYS A 88 -1.25 9.14 12.41
N PHE A 89 -0.51 8.30 11.70
CA PHE A 89 0.95 8.27 11.81
C PHE A 89 1.57 9.60 11.37
N ARG A 90 1.13 10.17 10.25
CA ARG A 90 1.58 11.48 9.79
C ARG A 90 1.38 12.54 10.88
N SER A 91 0.18 12.65 11.43
CA SER A 91 -0.14 13.64 12.48
C SER A 91 0.73 13.47 13.73
N GLN A 92 1.00 12.23 14.14
CA GLN A 92 1.87 11.95 15.28
C GLN A 92 3.33 12.36 15.00
N ILE A 93 3.86 12.05 13.81
CA ILE A 93 5.22 12.41 13.41
C ILE A 93 5.36 13.94 13.33
N GLU A 94 4.41 14.63 12.69
CA GLU A 94 4.41 16.08 12.56
C GLU A 94 4.32 16.78 13.93
N THR A 95 3.47 16.27 14.83
CA THR A 95 3.37 16.80 16.20
C THR A 95 4.66 16.63 17.00
N ALA A 96 5.29 15.46 16.88
CA ALA A 96 6.52 15.15 17.63
C ALA A 96 7.76 15.86 17.09
N SER A 97 7.84 16.08 15.77
CA SER A 97 9.04 16.62 15.10
C SER A 97 8.94 18.11 14.76
N GLY A 98 7.74 18.66 14.66
CA GLY A 98 7.51 19.99 14.11
C GLY A 98 7.79 20.10 12.61
N LYS A 99 7.92 18.98 11.90
CA LYS A 99 8.23 18.89 10.47
C LYS A 99 7.04 18.40 9.68
N ARG A 100 6.84 18.95 8.48
CA ARG A 100 5.83 18.42 7.54
C ARG A 100 6.38 17.21 6.83
N VAL A 101 5.62 16.11 6.85
CA VAL A 101 6.02 14.83 6.26
C VAL A 101 4.89 14.21 5.47
N ALA A 102 5.20 13.21 4.67
CA ALA A 102 4.21 12.31 4.08
C ALA A 102 4.37 10.90 4.66
N VAL A 103 3.27 10.14 4.64
CA VAL A 103 3.26 8.72 5.05
C VAL A 103 2.62 7.88 3.96
N VAL A 104 3.27 6.76 3.64
CA VAL A 104 2.76 5.71 2.74
C VAL A 104 2.77 4.39 3.50
N ILE A 105 1.64 3.70 3.54
CA ILE A 105 1.55 2.32 4.04
C ILE A 105 1.62 1.39 2.84
N SER A 106 2.56 0.44 2.88
CA SER A 106 2.83 -0.46 1.77
C SER A 106 2.54 -1.91 2.10
N ASP A 107 2.08 -2.65 1.09
CA ASP A 107 1.99 -4.10 1.11
C ASP A 107 2.49 -4.71 -0.19
N THR A 108 2.75 -6.03 -0.20
CA THR A 108 3.39 -6.75 -1.30
C THR A 108 2.37 -7.53 -2.10
N PHE A 109 2.13 -7.12 -3.34
CA PHE A 109 1.17 -7.78 -4.24
C PHE A 109 1.85 -8.39 -5.47
N GLY A 110 1.20 -9.42 -6.03
CA GLY A 110 1.46 -9.87 -7.40
C GLY A 110 0.99 -8.83 -8.41
N ARG A 111 1.46 -8.97 -9.65
CA ARG A 111 1.07 -8.09 -10.77
C ARG A 111 0.54 -8.93 -11.92
N ALA A 112 -0.53 -8.46 -12.55
CA ALA A 112 -1.01 -9.03 -13.79
C ALA A 112 0.12 -9.04 -14.85
N TRP A 113 0.21 -10.14 -15.61
CA TRP A 113 1.13 -10.33 -16.75
C TRP A 113 2.63 -10.34 -16.43
N ARG A 114 3.06 -10.17 -15.19
CA ARG A 114 4.47 -10.17 -14.80
C ARG A 114 4.74 -11.11 -13.64
N LYS A 115 5.85 -11.82 -13.70
CA LYS A 115 6.38 -12.59 -12.55
C LYS A 115 6.97 -11.65 -11.51
N GLY A 116 6.98 -12.11 -10.26
CA GLY A 116 7.47 -11.36 -9.12
C GLY A 116 6.42 -10.45 -8.52
N GLN A 117 6.64 -10.08 -7.28
CA GLN A 117 5.82 -9.16 -6.50
C GLN A 117 6.53 -7.83 -6.38
N VAL A 118 5.80 -6.77 -6.10
CA VAL A 118 6.33 -5.46 -5.71
C VAL A 118 5.50 -4.93 -4.55
N ASN A 119 6.02 -3.94 -3.83
CA ASN A 119 5.19 -3.22 -2.89
C ASN A 119 4.31 -2.20 -3.61
N PHE A 120 3.06 -2.16 -3.21
CA PHE A 120 2.07 -1.15 -3.59
C PHE A 120 1.68 -0.33 -2.37
N ALA A 121 1.28 0.91 -2.59
CA ALA A 121 0.70 1.74 -1.57
C ALA A 121 -0.75 1.33 -1.32
N ILE A 122 -1.06 0.95 -0.10
CA ILE A 122 -2.43 0.63 0.32
C ILE A 122 -3.07 1.75 1.13
N GLY A 123 -2.27 2.71 1.59
CA GLY A 123 -2.73 3.90 2.30
C GLY A 123 -1.71 5.01 2.20
N SER A 124 -2.15 6.26 2.14
CA SER A 124 -1.26 7.41 2.08
C SER A 124 -1.86 8.64 2.75
N SER A 125 -0.99 9.59 3.13
CA SER A 125 -1.37 10.88 3.66
C SER A 125 -0.28 11.93 3.44
N GLY A 126 -0.68 13.11 2.97
CA GLY A 126 0.20 14.29 2.82
C GLY A 126 1.00 14.32 1.51
N ILE A 127 0.69 13.46 0.57
CA ILE A 127 1.33 13.38 -0.75
C ILE A 127 0.27 13.07 -1.79
N SER A 128 0.39 13.67 -3.00
CA SER A 128 -0.46 13.30 -4.13
C SER A 128 -0.14 11.87 -4.57
N PRO A 129 -1.15 10.98 -4.65
CA PRO A 129 -0.92 9.59 -5.05
C PRO A 129 -0.47 9.46 -6.51
N ILE A 130 -0.89 10.38 -7.35
CA ILE A 130 -0.63 10.39 -8.78
C ILE A 130 0.11 11.68 -9.16
N THR A 131 1.15 11.55 -9.98
CA THR A 131 1.74 12.68 -10.70
C THR A 131 1.12 12.74 -12.08
N ASN A 132 0.31 13.77 -12.32
CA ASN A 132 -0.37 13.97 -13.60
C ASN A 132 0.47 14.81 -14.55
N TYR A 133 0.74 14.28 -15.74
CA TYR A 133 1.44 14.94 -16.84
C TYR A 133 0.52 15.36 -17.98
N ILE A 134 -0.78 15.09 -17.91
CA ILE A 134 -1.75 15.46 -18.94
C ILE A 134 -1.73 16.99 -19.13
N GLY A 135 -1.64 17.44 -20.36
CA GLY A 135 -1.55 18.86 -20.72
C GLY A 135 -0.14 19.48 -20.53
N LYS A 136 0.85 18.72 -20.06
CA LYS A 136 2.26 19.12 -20.05
C LYS A 136 2.90 18.78 -21.41
N TYR A 137 4.05 19.40 -21.68
CA TYR A 137 4.78 19.21 -22.93
C TYR A 137 6.07 18.46 -22.68
N ASP A 138 6.42 17.57 -23.62
CA ASP A 138 7.71 16.89 -23.64
C ASP A 138 8.84 17.81 -24.12
N SER A 139 10.08 17.30 -24.17
CA SER A 139 11.26 18.05 -24.63
C SER A 139 11.21 18.44 -26.13
N PHE A 140 10.29 17.87 -26.90
CA PHE A 140 10.05 18.18 -28.33
C PHE A 140 8.80 19.03 -28.54
N ASN A 141 8.21 19.54 -27.44
CA ASN A 141 6.99 20.34 -27.45
C ASN A 141 5.74 19.57 -27.92
N ASN A 142 5.70 18.25 -27.71
CA ASN A 142 4.49 17.47 -27.91
C ASN A 142 3.70 17.42 -26.60
N GLU A 143 2.39 17.64 -26.68
CA GLU A 143 1.51 17.55 -25.52
C GLU A 143 1.34 16.09 -25.04
N LEU A 144 1.38 15.88 -23.73
CA LEU A 144 1.16 14.59 -23.10
C LEU A 144 -0.34 14.43 -22.79
N PHE A 145 -0.99 13.42 -23.40
CA PHE A 145 -2.45 13.27 -23.32
C PHE A 145 -2.93 12.22 -22.31
N ALA A 146 -2.06 11.32 -21.85
CA ALA A 146 -2.48 10.15 -21.07
C ALA A 146 -1.47 9.73 -20.00
N THR A 147 -0.44 10.54 -19.71
CA THR A 147 0.61 10.13 -18.79
C THR A 147 0.26 10.50 -17.37
N GLU A 148 -0.06 9.49 -16.57
CA GLU A 148 -0.23 9.57 -15.13
C GLU A 148 0.65 8.51 -14.46
N ILE A 149 1.40 8.91 -13.45
CA ILE A 149 2.33 8.04 -12.73
C ILE A 149 1.79 7.80 -11.32
N ALA A 150 1.64 6.54 -10.95
CA ALA A 150 1.25 6.12 -9.59
C ALA A 150 2.42 6.34 -8.62
N THR A 151 2.67 7.60 -8.26
CA THR A 151 3.86 8.04 -7.54
C THR A 151 4.04 7.33 -6.21
N ILE A 152 2.95 7.10 -5.45
CA ILE A 152 3.06 6.41 -4.16
C ILE A 152 3.37 4.91 -4.31
N ASP A 153 3.00 4.28 -5.42
CA ASP A 153 3.38 2.89 -5.71
C ASP A 153 4.87 2.78 -6.06
N GLU A 154 5.40 3.74 -6.82
CA GLU A 154 6.85 3.81 -7.08
C GLU A 154 7.63 4.03 -5.77
N ILE A 155 7.14 4.91 -4.89
CA ILE A 155 7.70 5.15 -3.55
C ILE A 155 7.67 3.88 -2.71
N ALA A 156 6.54 3.17 -2.67
CA ALA A 156 6.41 1.92 -1.94
C ALA A 156 7.37 0.83 -2.46
N SER A 157 7.48 0.71 -3.79
CA SER A 157 8.38 -0.23 -4.44
C SER A 157 9.87 0.13 -4.22
N ALA A 158 10.23 1.40 -4.26
CA ALA A 158 11.59 1.85 -4.00
C ALA A 158 12.02 1.61 -2.55
N ALA A 159 11.14 1.85 -1.60
CA ALA A 159 11.39 1.60 -0.18
C ALA A 159 11.63 0.11 0.11
N GLU A 160 10.94 -0.79 -0.58
CA GLU A 160 11.09 -2.25 -0.42
C GLU A 160 12.53 -2.73 -0.70
N LEU A 161 13.24 -2.08 -1.64
CA LEU A 161 14.63 -2.43 -1.97
C LEU A 161 15.61 -2.31 -0.78
N VAL A 162 15.27 -1.49 0.22
CA VAL A 162 16.08 -1.30 1.44
C VAL A 162 15.42 -1.88 2.69
N MET A 163 14.12 -2.10 2.67
CA MET A 163 13.38 -2.74 3.77
C MET A 163 13.54 -4.25 3.75
N GLU A 164 13.60 -4.84 2.56
CA GLU A 164 13.66 -6.28 2.33
C GLU A 164 12.59 -7.07 3.12
N LYS A 165 12.70 -8.41 3.15
CA LYS A 165 11.69 -9.26 3.82
C LYS A 165 12.21 -9.97 5.07
N SER A 166 13.52 -9.95 5.31
CA SER A 166 14.17 -10.80 6.32
C SER A 166 15.10 -10.06 7.29
N ILE A 167 15.20 -8.74 7.20
CA ILE A 167 16.14 -7.94 7.98
C ILE A 167 15.48 -7.05 9.03
N ASP A 168 14.17 -7.23 9.26
CA ASP A 168 13.38 -6.56 10.30
C ASP A 168 13.42 -5.02 10.23
N ILE A 169 13.44 -4.47 9.01
CA ILE A 169 13.30 -3.02 8.77
C ILE A 169 11.87 -2.72 8.31
N PRO A 170 10.96 -2.33 9.23
CA PRO A 170 9.55 -2.13 8.89
C PRO A 170 9.24 -0.72 8.40
N ILE A 171 10.19 0.21 8.46
CA ILE A 171 10.00 1.62 8.06
C ILE A 171 11.25 2.09 7.30
N ALA A 172 11.02 2.71 6.14
CA ALA A 172 12.04 3.45 5.40
C ALA A 172 11.66 4.92 5.27
N ILE A 173 12.66 5.78 5.12
CA ILE A 173 12.48 7.21 4.85
C ILE A 173 13.03 7.51 3.47
N ILE A 174 12.19 8.03 2.59
CA ILE A 174 12.61 8.59 1.31
C ILE A 174 12.80 10.09 1.49
N ARG A 175 13.99 10.57 1.18
CA ARG A 175 14.39 11.97 1.35
C ARG A 175 14.93 12.57 0.07
N GLY A 176 14.54 13.82 -0.21
CA GLY A 176 15.02 14.56 -1.36
C GLY A 176 14.15 14.42 -2.62
N LEU A 177 13.13 13.55 -2.59
CA LEU A 177 12.12 13.52 -3.64
C LEU A 177 11.25 14.78 -3.56
N LYS A 178 11.06 15.45 -4.69
CA LYS A 178 10.07 16.53 -4.81
C LYS A 178 8.72 15.91 -5.12
N TYR A 179 7.71 16.21 -4.33
CA TYR A 179 6.34 15.75 -4.52
C TYR A 179 5.33 16.86 -4.26
N GLU A 180 4.14 16.71 -4.78
CA GLU A 180 3.01 17.58 -4.50
C GLU A 180 2.30 17.12 -3.22
N SER A 181 2.07 18.04 -2.29
CA SER A 181 1.27 17.75 -1.10
C SER A 181 -0.22 17.76 -1.46
N SER A 182 -0.95 16.72 -1.02
CA SER A 182 -2.38 16.59 -1.30
C SER A 182 -3.13 16.06 -0.08
N ASN A 183 -4.44 16.30 -0.06
CA ASN A 183 -5.38 15.65 0.86
C ASN A 183 -5.98 14.36 0.28
N GLU A 184 -5.70 14.05 -0.98
CA GLU A 184 -6.03 12.78 -1.59
C GLU A 184 -5.24 11.66 -0.94
N ASN A 185 -5.69 10.44 -1.12
CA ASN A 185 -5.07 9.25 -0.53
C ASN A 185 -4.98 8.11 -1.55
N ALA A 186 -4.46 6.96 -1.14
CA ALA A 186 -4.22 5.81 -2.00
C ALA A 186 -5.50 5.23 -2.66
N GLU A 187 -6.69 5.58 -2.19
CA GLU A 187 -7.96 5.09 -2.74
C GLU A 187 -8.14 5.46 -4.20
N ILE A 188 -7.62 6.62 -4.64
CA ILE A 188 -7.73 7.03 -6.06
C ILE A 188 -6.96 6.15 -7.03
N LEU A 189 -6.05 5.29 -6.55
CA LEU A 189 -5.36 4.31 -7.38
C LEU A 189 -6.20 3.05 -7.65
N ILE A 190 -7.30 2.87 -6.91
CA ILE A 190 -8.21 1.75 -7.11
C ILE A 190 -9.10 2.07 -8.30
N ARG A 191 -8.94 1.31 -9.38
CA ARG A 191 -9.70 1.49 -10.61
C ARG A 191 -11.16 1.07 -10.40
N ASP A 192 -12.08 1.84 -10.96
CA ASP A 192 -13.48 1.44 -11.02
C ASP A 192 -13.67 0.17 -11.86
N ASP A 193 -14.63 -0.68 -11.49
CA ASP A 193 -14.89 -1.96 -12.19
C ASP A 193 -15.20 -1.77 -13.68
N GLN A 194 -15.76 -0.62 -14.06
CA GLN A 194 -16.08 -0.29 -15.47
C GLN A 194 -14.85 0.10 -16.29
N GLU A 195 -13.76 0.51 -15.62
CA GLU A 195 -12.51 0.91 -16.24
C GLU A 195 -11.43 -0.18 -16.14
N ASP A 196 -11.74 -1.29 -15.48
CA ASP A 196 -10.79 -2.38 -15.27
C ASP A 196 -10.83 -3.35 -16.47
N PHE A 197 -9.71 -3.40 -17.21
CA PHE A 197 -9.55 -4.30 -18.36
C PHE A 197 -9.13 -5.73 -17.96
N PHE A 198 -8.97 -6.04 -16.69
CA PHE A 198 -8.44 -7.30 -16.19
C PHE A 198 -9.47 -8.12 -15.39
N LEU A 199 -10.65 -7.59 -15.16
CA LEU A 199 -11.79 -8.26 -14.52
C LEU A 199 -12.65 -9.01 -15.54
#